data_273d9c6a5181397f9430c46a9036165b
#
_entry.id   273d9c6a5181397f9430c46a9036165b
#
_cell.length_a   1.000
_cell.length_b   1.000
_cell.length_c   1.000
_cell.angle_alpha   90.00
_cell.angle_beta   90.00
_cell.angle_gamma   90.00
#
_symmetry.space_group_name_H-M   'P 1'
#
loop_
_entity.id
_entity.type
_entity.pdbx_description
1 polymer ?
#
loop_
_entity_poly.entity_id
_entity_poly.type
_entity_poly.pdbx_seq_one_letter_code
_entity_poly.pdbx_strand_id
1 'polypeptide(L)'
;MATTSVGPGFLTQTAVFTNIYKVDMAFPVLASMFITFGIVMNLWRIVGVSGLRIQDIANRVAPGMGYVVGTLLALGAVAFNFGNVSGAALGINVLTGIDTTWGALFTGVVGCLLFVVHNASKRMDQMARYLGLFMIVLIAYVAMTSLPPMGETLTAAVMPGDLGNLLLPTLTIVGGAVGGYYTGAQRLVDIGLQGQENIPSIKKAAWAGISIAVVIRILLFLAIFGVIATGAVLDKANPAADAFRQGAGQIGYFIFGLVLFVASITSVVGNSYMAISLIKTLFPVVARHEKMWCIAFIALTSLGTVTMNMPILLLMLAGLVNSIILPIVLGMVLAATRRKDIVGNYQHPIYLTVIGAVIVLVMAVSSVANISNFVTKFIG
;
A
#
# COMPACT_ATOMS: atom_id res chain seq x y z
N MET A 1 -0.89 -7.16 -7.16
CA MET A 1 -1.43 -7.00 -5.80
C MET A 1 -0.57 -7.67 -4.74
N ALA A 2 -0.25 -8.95 -4.80
CA ALA A 2 0.58 -9.59 -3.78
C ALA A 2 1.93 -8.90 -3.55
N THR A 3 2.67 -8.58 -4.60
CA THR A 3 3.95 -7.85 -4.52
C THR A 3 3.81 -6.41 -4.02
N THR A 4 2.71 -5.74 -4.32
CA THR A 4 2.44 -4.37 -3.84
C THR A 4 1.90 -4.35 -2.40
N SER A 5 1.36 -5.47 -1.90
CA SER A 5 0.94 -5.62 -0.50
C SER A 5 2.13 -5.81 0.46
N VAL A 6 3.31 -6.14 -0.06
CA VAL A 6 4.58 -6.23 0.68
C VAL A 6 5.42 -4.97 0.44
N GLY A 7 4.78 -3.87 0.08
CA GLY A 7 5.42 -2.59 -0.17
C GLY A 7 6.10 -2.03 1.09
N PRO A 8 7.08 -1.12 0.90
CA PRO A 8 7.88 -0.57 2.00
C PRO A 8 7.02 0.13 3.06
N GLY A 9 5.95 0.80 2.62
CA GLY A 9 5.01 1.46 3.53
C GLY A 9 4.40 0.48 4.52
N PHE A 10 3.88 -0.63 4.02
CA PHE A 10 3.25 -1.65 4.85
C PHE A 10 4.23 -2.30 5.86
N LEU A 11 5.45 -2.64 5.43
CA LEU A 11 6.47 -3.24 6.28
C LEU A 11 6.84 -2.31 7.44
N THR A 12 7.13 -1.06 7.12
CA THR A 12 7.54 -0.04 8.11
C THR A 12 6.38 0.37 9.02
N GLN A 13 5.17 0.60 8.48
CA GLN A 13 3.99 0.97 9.27
C GLN A 13 3.65 -0.11 10.29
N THR A 14 3.67 -1.39 9.88
CA THR A 14 3.44 -2.50 10.80
C THR A 14 4.47 -2.49 11.93
N ALA A 15 5.75 -2.30 11.63
CA ALA A 15 6.80 -2.29 12.66
C ALA A 15 6.67 -1.10 13.61
N VAL A 16 6.47 0.10 13.08
CA VAL A 16 6.33 1.33 13.88
C VAL A 16 5.13 1.19 14.83
N PHE A 17 3.98 0.81 14.31
CA PHE A 17 2.78 0.70 15.14
C PHE A 17 2.83 -0.49 16.11
N THR A 18 3.41 -1.63 15.72
CA THR A 18 3.60 -2.73 16.66
C THR A 18 4.56 -2.34 17.79
N ASN A 19 5.59 -1.54 17.50
CA ASN A 19 6.48 -1.03 18.54
C ASN A 19 5.77 -0.09 19.53
N ILE A 20 4.78 0.68 19.07
CA ILE A 20 4.00 1.61 19.90
C ILE A 20 2.90 0.89 20.67
N TYR A 21 2.07 0.10 19.97
CA TYR A 21 0.84 -0.48 20.51
C TYR A 21 0.97 -1.92 20.99
N LYS A 22 2.14 -2.54 20.77
CA LYS A 22 2.45 -3.91 21.21
C LYS A 22 1.37 -4.90 20.76
N VAL A 23 0.79 -5.67 21.69
CA VAL A 23 -0.24 -6.68 21.43
C VAL A 23 -1.52 -6.10 20.81
N ASP A 24 -1.91 -4.90 21.21
CA ASP A 24 -3.14 -4.26 20.72
C ASP A 24 -3.12 -4.01 19.21
N MET A 25 -1.92 -4.02 18.59
CA MET A 25 -1.77 -3.95 17.14
C MET A 25 -2.42 -5.14 16.40
N ALA A 26 -2.75 -6.22 17.09
CA ALA A 26 -3.50 -7.35 16.55
C ALA A 26 -4.87 -6.93 16.01
N PHE A 27 -5.56 -5.99 16.68
CA PHE A 27 -6.86 -5.47 16.21
C PHE A 27 -6.74 -4.70 14.88
N PRO A 28 -5.87 -3.68 14.69
CA PRO A 28 -5.65 -3.03 13.41
C PRO A 28 -5.32 -4.01 12.28
N VAL A 29 -4.50 -5.02 12.55
CA VAL A 29 -4.17 -6.05 11.57
C VAL A 29 -5.43 -6.79 11.15
N LEU A 30 -6.22 -7.32 12.09
CA LEU A 30 -7.47 -8.03 11.82
C LEU A 30 -8.49 -7.13 11.12
N ALA A 31 -8.74 -5.93 11.61
CA ALA A 31 -9.67 -4.97 11.02
C ALA A 31 -9.28 -4.62 9.58
N SER A 32 -7.98 -4.40 9.33
CA SER A 32 -7.48 -4.10 7.97
C SER A 32 -7.73 -5.21 6.96
N MET A 33 -7.83 -6.47 7.39
CA MET A 33 -8.15 -7.60 6.50
C MET A 33 -9.59 -7.53 6.00
N PHE A 34 -10.54 -7.29 6.91
CA PHE A 34 -11.96 -7.13 6.56
C PHE A 34 -12.18 -5.91 5.66
N ILE A 35 -11.52 -4.79 5.98
CA ILE A 35 -11.56 -3.57 5.17
C ILE A 35 -10.97 -3.84 3.78
N THR A 36 -9.81 -4.51 3.68
CA THR A 36 -9.18 -4.89 2.40
C THR A 36 -10.11 -5.75 1.57
N PHE A 37 -10.74 -6.76 2.18
CA PHE A 37 -11.71 -7.62 1.49
C PHE A 37 -12.84 -6.79 0.89
N GLY A 38 -13.47 -5.94 1.68
CA GLY A 38 -14.57 -5.09 1.23
C GLY A 38 -14.17 -4.14 0.12
N ILE A 39 -13.00 -3.50 0.21
CA ILE A 39 -12.48 -2.60 -0.82
C ILE A 39 -12.23 -3.35 -2.13
N VAL A 40 -11.42 -4.40 -2.08
CA VAL A 40 -10.97 -5.11 -3.29
C VAL A 40 -12.15 -5.79 -3.99
N MET A 41 -13.05 -6.43 -3.23
CA MET A 41 -14.20 -7.13 -3.81
C MET A 41 -15.21 -6.17 -4.46
N ASN A 42 -15.37 -4.96 -3.95
CA ASN A 42 -16.19 -3.93 -4.58
C ASN A 42 -15.46 -3.33 -5.79
N LEU A 43 -14.28 -2.78 -5.56
CA LEU A 43 -13.52 -2.02 -6.54
C LEU A 43 -13.22 -2.85 -7.80
N TRP A 44 -12.68 -4.07 -7.64
CA TRP A 44 -12.27 -4.89 -8.78
C TRP A 44 -13.45 -5.39 -9.59
N ARG A 45 -14.57 -5.72 -8.94
CA ARG A 45 -15.78 -6.14 -9.68
C ARG A 45 -16.37 -5.00 -10.49
N ILE A 46 -16.51 -3.82 -9.88
CA ILE A 46 -17.17 -2.69 -10.56
C ILE A 46 -16.29 -2.18 -11.69
N VAL A 47 -14.97 -2.01 -11.45
CA VAL A 47 -14.00 -1.61 -12.46
C VAL A 47 -13.90 -2.66 -13.58
N GLY A 48 -13.81 -3.94 -13.22
CA GLY A 48 -13.73 -5.02 -14.20
C GLY A 48 -15.01 -5.14 -15.05
N VAL A 49 -16.18 -5.08 -14.43
CA VAL A 49 -17.46 -5.15 -15.18
C VAL A 49 -17.63 -3.95 -16.11
N SER A 50 -17.33 -2.74 -15.62
CA SER A 50 -17.48 -1.52 -16.42
C SER A 50 -16.45 -1.40 -17.55
N GLY A 51 -15.29 -2.01 -17.41
CA GLY A 51 -14.16 -1.82 -18.32
C GLY A 51 -13.60 -0.40 -18.32
N LEU A 52 -13.99 0.42 -17.35
CA LEU A 52 -13.60 1.81 -17.24
C LEU A 52 -12.56 2.01 -16.14
N ARG A 53 -11.71 3.02 -16.30
CA ARG A 53 -10.80 3.45 -15.26
C ARG A 53 -11.55 4.15 -14.13
N ILE A 54 -10.98 4.18 -12.94
CA ILE A 54 -11.65 4.74 -11.74
C ILE A 54 -12.09 6.18 -11.95
N GLN A 55 -11.24 7.04 -12.53
CA GLN A 55 -11.56 8.43 -12.83
C GLN A 55 -12.67 8.57 -13.88
N ASP A 56 -12.72 7.67 -14.87
CA ASP A 56 -13.74 7.67 -15.90
C ASP A 56 -15.10 7.24 -15.32
N ILE A 57 -15.10 6.26 -14.41
CA ILE A 57 -16.28 5.88 -13.63
C ILE A 57 -16.79 7.08 -12.84
N ALA A 58 -15.91 7.76 -12.10
CA ALA A 58 -16.29 8.94 -11.33
C ALA A 58 -16.89 10.04 -12.20
N ASN A 59 -16.32 10.28 -13.38
CA ASN A 59 -16.82 11.29 -14.31
C ASN A 59 -18.19 10.94 -14.92
N ARG A 60 -18.46 9.64 -15.14
CA ARG A 60 -19.80 9.18 -15.58
C ARG A 60 -20.82 9.24 -14.47
N VAL A 61 -20.42 8.96 -13.21
CA VAL A 61 -21.33 9.08 -12.05
C VAL A 61 -21.76 10.53 -11.86
N ALA A 62 -20.81 11.46 -11.88
CA ALA A 62 -21.09 12.89 -11.79
C ALA A 62 -20.09 13.65 -12.68
N PRO A 63 -20.57 14.45 -13.66
CA PRO A 63 -19.72 15.24 -14.55
C PRO A 63 -18.75 16.13 -13.76
N GLY A 64 -17.46 16.09 -14.15
CA GLY A 64 -16.39 16.83 -13.45
C GLY A 64 -15.72 16.06 -12.31
N MET A 65 -16.37 15.06 -11.70
CA MET A 65 -15.77 14.27 -10.62
C MET A 65 -14.58 13.41 -11.06
N GLY A 66 -14.45 13.12 -12.35
CA GLY A 66 -13.27 12.47 -12.91
C GLY A 66 -11.99 13.28 -12.67
N TYR A 67 -12.04 14.60 -12.79
CA TYR A 67 -10.91 15.48 -12.48
C TYR A 67 -10.59 15.50 -11.00
N VAL A 68 -11.61 15.56 -10.13
CA VAL A 68 -11.42 15.54 -8.67
C VAL A 68 -10.77 14.22 -8.23
N VAL A 69 -11.36 13.10 -8.63
CA VAL A 69 -10.84 11.76 -8.27
C VAL A 69 -9.45 11.53 -8.89
N GLY A 70 -9.24 11.92 -10.15
CA GLY A 70 -7.95 11.83 -10.83
C GLY A 70 -6.85 12.62 -10.09
N THR A 71 -7.15 13.85 -9.68
CA THR A 71 -6.23 14.71 -8.91
C THR A 71 -5.93 14.11 -7.53
N LEU A 72 -6.95 13.65 -6.81
CA LEU A 72 -6.75 12.99 -5.51
C LEU A 72 -5.89 11.73 -5.62
N LEU A 73 -6.16 10.88 -6.62
CA LEU A 73 -5.35 9.69 -6.87
C LEU A 73 -3.90 10.05 -7.26
N ALA A 74 -3.70 11.12 -8.02
CA ALA A 74 -2.36 11.62 -8.36
C ALA A 74 -1.61 12.13 -7.12
N LEU A 75 -2.27 12.89 -6.24
CA LEU A 75 -1.71 13.33 -4.96
C LEU A 75 -1.38 12.14 -4.06
N GLY A 76 -2.28 11.15 -3.98
CA GLY A 76 -2.03 9.90 -3.28
C GLY A 76 -0.83 9.14 -3.83
N ALA A 77 -0.66 9.12 -5.16
CA ALA A 77 0.48 8.51 -5.82
C ALA A 77 1.80 9.26 -5.53
N VAL A 78 1.78 10.60 -5.44
CA VAL A 78 2.95 11.40 -5.01
C VAL A 78 3.35 11.03 -3.59
N ALA A 79 2.41 11.04 -2.64
CA ALA A 79 2.67 10.65 -1.26
C ALA A 79 3.21 9.21 -1.17
N PHE A 80 2.62 8.29 -1.94
CA PHE A 80 3.06 6.90 -2.00
C PHE A 80 4.48 6.77 -2.56
N ASN A 81 4.84 7.59 -3.54
CA ASN A 81 6.17 7.54 -4.12
C ASN A 81 7.24 8.13 -3.20
N PHE A 82 6.94 9.15 -2.40
CA PHE A 82 7.80 9.58 -1.30
C PHE A 82 8.10 8.43 -0.34
N GLY A 83 7.07 7.66 0.05
CA GLY A 83 7.24 6.46 0.86
C GLY A 83 8.09 5.38 0.18
N ASN A 84 7.88 5.13 -1.12
CA ASN A 84 8.64 4.14 -1.87
C ASN A 84 10.12 4.51 -1.98
N VAL A 85 10.43 5.78 -2.29
CA VAL A 85 11.82 6.28 -2.32
C VAL A 85 12.46 6.18 -0.95
N SER A 86 11.72 6.54 0.11
CA SER A 86 12.18 6.41 1.49
C SER A 86 12.47 4.97 1.89
N GLY A 87 11.59 4.05 1.50
CA GLY A 87 11.78 2.62 1.74
C GLY A 87 13.00 2.06 1.02
N ALA A 88 13.24 2.47 -0.23
CA ALA A 88 14.45 2.09 -0.95
C ALA A 88 15.71 2.65 -0.28
N ALA A 89 15.67 3.90 0.17
CA ALA A 89 16.77 4.54 0.89
C ALA A 89 17.10 3.82 2.21
N LEU A 90 16.08 3.42 2.98
CA LEU A 90 16.25 2.61 4.18
C LEU A 90 16.81 1.22 3.86
N GLY A 91 16.40 0.60 2.75
CA GLY A 91 16.95 -0.67 2.29
C GLY A 91 18.44 -0.56 1.94
N ILE A 92 18.85 0.51 1.23
CA ILE A 92 20.25 0.81 0.92
C ILE A 92 21.04 1.04 2.19
N ASN A 93 20.51 1.82 3.13
CA ASN A 93 21.15 2.07 4.42
C ASN A 93 21.45 0.77 5.17
N VAL A 94 20.49 -0.18 5.21
CA VAL A 94 20.66 -1.51 5.80
C VAL A 94 21.79 -2.29 5.12
N LEU A 95 21.89 -2.23 3.79
CA LEU A 95 22.85 -3.01 3.00
C LEU A 95 24.27 -2.45 3.04
N THR A 96 24.40 -1.13 3.08
CA THR A 96 25.67 -0.43 2.83
C THR A 96 26.12 0.49 3.96
N GLY A 97 25.24 0.84 4.90
CA GLY A 97 25.48 1.85 5.92
C GLY A 97 25.45 3.30 5.42
N ILE A 98 25.20 3.53 4.12
CA ILE A 98 25.14 4.88 3.54
C ILE A 98 23.90 5.61 4.07
N ASP A 99 24.05 6.93 4.32
CA ASP A 99 22.94 7.78 4.76
C ASP A 99 21.74 7.74 3.81
N THR A 100 20.54 7.81 4.37
CA THR A 100 19.27 7.70 3.62
C THR A 100 19.10 8.79 2.57
N THR A 101 19.71 9.96 2.73
CA THR A 101 19.72 11.04 1.74
C THR A 101 20.36 10.58 0.43
N TRP A 102 21.55 9.97 0.52
CA TRP A 102 22.26 9.42 -0.63
C TRP A 102 21.53 8.19 -1.20
N GLY A 103 20.94 7.37 -0.32
CA GLY A 103 20.07 6.26 -0.72
C GLY A 103 18.87 6.71 -1.55
N ALA A 104 18.23 7.82 -1.19
CA ALA A 104 17.12 8.41 -1.92
C ALA A 104 17.53 8.95 -3.30
N LEU A 105 18.69 9.64 -3.38
CA LEU A 105 19.25 10.09 -4.66
C LEU A 105 19.59 8.92 -5.58
N PHE A 106 20.27 7.91 -5.06
CA PHE A 106 20.59 6.68 -5.81
C PHE A 106 19.30 6.00 -6.34
N THR A 107 18.27 5.91 -5.49
CA THR A 107 16.97 5.37 -5.87
C THR A 107 16.34 6.15 -7.02
N GLY A 108 16.41 7.48 -6.98
CA GLY A 108 15.92 8.36 -8.04
C GLY A 108 16.62 8.09 -9.37
N VAL A 109 17.96 8.04 -9.34
CA VAL A 109 18.76 7.76 -10.54
C VAL A 109 18.44 6.38 -11.12
N VAL A 110 18.44 5.34 -10.29
CA VAL A 110 18.11 3.97 -10.73
C VAL A 110 16.67 3.90 -11.27
N GLY A 111 15.71 4.51 -10.57
CA GLY A 111 14.32 4.56 -11.01
C GLY A 111 14.15 5.22 -12.39
N CYS A 112 14.83 6.35 -12.64
CA CYS A 112 14.83 7.01 -13.95
C CYS A 112 15.47 6.14 -15.03
N LEU A 113 16.61 5.50 -14.74
CA LEU A 113 17.30 4.61 -15.67
C LEU A 113 16.45 3.41 -16.08
N LEU A 114 15.63 2.87 -15.17
CA LEU A 114 14.73 1.75 -15.46
C LEU A 114 13.66 2.08 -16.52
N PHE A 115 13.27 3.34 -16.69
CA PHE A 115 12.40 3.76 -17.78
C PHE A 115 13.14 3.90 -19.12
N VAL A 116 14.44 4.12 -19.09
CA VAL A 116 15.27 4.26 -20.29
C VAL A 116 15.69 2.90 -20.83
N VAL A 117 16.07 1.97 -19.94
CA VAL A 117 16.58 0.65 -20.32
C VAL A 117 15.44 -0.29 -20.70
N HIS A 118 15.48 -0.81 -21.92
CA HIS A 118 14.48 -1.74 -22.44
C HIS A 118 14.43 -3.04 -21.63
N ASN A 119 13.24 -3.49 -21.25
CA ASN A 119 12.99 -4.71 -20.45
C ASN A 119 13.56 -4.73 -19.02
N ALA A 120 14.17 -3.65 -18.52
CA ALA A 120 14.68 -3.62 -17.14
C ALA A 120 13.56 -3.82 -16.12
N SER A 121 12.40 -3.20 -16.33
CA SER A 121 11.24 -3.33 -15.44
C SER A 121 10.72 -4.77 -15.35
N LYS A 122 10.70 -5.54 -16.43
CA LYS A 122 10.28 -6.94 -16.40
C LYS A 122 11.22 -7.83 -15.57
N ARG A 123 12.53 -7.61 -15.69
CA ARG A 123 13.53 -8.35 -14.90
C ARG A 123 13.42 -8.01 -13.42
N MET A 124 13.21 -6.75 -13.09
CA MET A 124 12.98 -6.32 -11.72
C MET A 124 11.70 -6.88 -11.12
N ASP A 125 10.60 -6.95 -11.88
CA ASP A 125 9.35 -7.58 -11.45
C ASP A 125 9.56 -9.07 -11.15
N GLN A 126 10.39 -9.77 -11.90
CA GLN A 126 10.76 -11.17 -11.63
C GLN A 126 11.58 -11.28 -10.34
N MET A 127 12.61 -10.44 -10.17
CA MET A 127 13.40 -10.38 -8.92
C MET A 127 12.52 -10.08 -7.73
N ALA A 128 11.62 -9.10 -7.83
CA ALA A 128 10.71 -8.74 -6.76
C ALA A 128 9.78 -9.90 -6.35
N ARG A 129 9.36 -10.74 -7.31
CA ARG A 129 8.55 -11.94 -7.01
C ARG A 129 9.35 -12.97 -6.21
N TYR A 130 10.58 -13.30 -6.64
CA TYR A 130 11.41 -14.27 -5.92
C TYR A 130 11.81 -13.76 -4.55
N LEU A 131 12.22 -12.51 -4.45
CA LEU A 131 12.54 -11.89 -3.17
C LEU A 131 11.31 -11.75 -2.26
N GLY A 132 10.13 -11.48 -2.83
CA GLY A 132 8.87 -11.48 -2.09
C GLY A 132 8.53 -12.84 -1.49
N LEU A 133 8.75 -13.94 -2.24
CA LEU A 133 8.61 -15.30 -1.70
C LEU A 133 9.63 -15.57 -0.58
N PHE A 134 10.86 -15.17 -0.80
CA PHE A 134 11.91 -15.31 0.21
C PHE A 134 11.60 -14.51 1.48
N MET A 135 11.04 -13.31 1.32
CA MET A 135 10.59 -12.49 2.45
C MET A 135 9.48 -13.19 3.25
N ILE A 136 8.53 -13.84 2.60
CA ILE A 136 7.47 -14.60 3.29
C ILE A 136 8.10 -15.70 4.15
N VAL A 137 9.09 -16.42 3.63
CA VAL A 137 9.81 -17.46 4.38
C VAL A 137 10.57 -16.84 5.57
N LEU A 138 11.24 -15.73 5.37
CA LEU A 138 11.96 -15.03 6.45
C LEU A 138 10.99 -14.52 7.53
N ILE A 139 9.88 -13.91 7.15
CA ILE A 139 8.85 -13.45 8.10
C ILE A 139 8.29 -14.64 8.89
N ALA A 140 7.97 -15.74 8.20
CA ALA A 140 7.47 -16.95 8.86
C ALA A 140 8.51 -17.54 9.83
N TYR A 141 9.78 -17.59 9.43
CA TYR A 141 10.88 -18.02 10.29
C TYR A 141 10.95 -17.18 11.57
N VAL A 142 10.99 -15.86 11.46
CA VAL A 142 11.03 -14.96 12.62
C VAL A 142 9.78 -15.11 13.50
N ALA A 143 8.58 -15.22 12.90
CA ALA A 143 7.34 -15.42 13.63
C ALA A 143 7.35 -16.74 14.44
N MET A 144 7.93 -17.80 13.87
CA MET A 144 8.01 -19.11 14.54
C MET A 144 9.10 -19.16 15.64
N THR A 145 10.21 -18.48 15.44
CA THR A 145 11.33 -18.47 16.40
C THR A 145 11.12 -17.51 17.56
N SER A 146 10.40 -16.40 17.33
CA SER A 146 10.12 -15.39 18.37
C SER A 146 8.99 -15.80 19.32
N LEU A 147 8.22 -16.85 19.01
CA LEU A 147 7.14 -17.43 19.84
C LEU A 147 6.23 -16.36 20.46
N PRO A 148 5.51 -15.55 19.65
CA PRO A 148 4.63 -14.52 20.20
C PRO A 148 3.56 -15.13 21.12
N PRO A 149 3.13 -14.43 22.20
CA PRO A 149 2.11 -14.91 23.12
C PRO A 149 0.73 -14.95 22.43
N MET A 150 0.40 -16.09 21.82
CA MET A 150 -0.79 -16.26 20.97
C MET A 150 -2.12 -16.03 21.71
N GLY A 151 -2.19 -16.40 23.00
CA GLY A 151 -3.39 -16.21 23.83
C GLY A 151 -3.73 -14.71 23.96
N GLU A 152 -2.76 -13.90 24.34
CA GLU A 152 -2.92 -12.44 24.43
C GLU A 152 -3.20 -11.81 23.07
N THR A 153 -2.49 -12.28 22.03
CA THR A 153 -2.67 -11.81 20.65
C THR A 153 -4.08 -12.01 20.14
N LEU A 154 -4.67 -13.18 20.33
CA LEU A 154 -6.03 -13.49 19.91
C LEU A 154 -7.06 -12.68 20.71
N THR A 155 -6.84 -12.50 22.00
CA THR A 155 -7.73 -11.67 22.83
C THR A 155 -7.68 -10.21 22.38
N ALA A 156 -6.50 -9.65 22.21
CA ALA A 156 -6.33 -8.25 21.75
C ALA A 156 -6.84 -8.01 20.32
N ALA A 157 -6.81 -9.04 19.47
CA ALA A 157 -7.37 -8.92 18.12
C ALA A 157 -8.87 -8.67 18.09
N VAL A 158 -9.62 -9.13 19.12
CA VAL A 158 -11.08 -9.01 19.20
C VAL A 158 -11.49 -7.99 20.26
N MET A 159 -10.75 -7.92 21.37
CA MET A 159 -11.01 -7.06 22.52
C MET A 159 -9.75 -6.27 22.90
N PRO A 160 -9.39 -5.25 22.10
CA PRO A 160 -8.22 -4.42 22.39
C PRO A 160 -8.49 -3.50 23.58
N GLY A 161 -7.43 -3.04 24.24
CA GLY A 161 -7.53 -2.19 25.42
C GLY A 161 -8.13 -0.81 25.15
N ASP A 162 -7.79 -0.16 24.03
CA ASP A 162 -8.27 1.18 23.65
C ASP A 162 -8.49 1.30 22.14
N LEU A 163 -9.75 1.17 21.72
CA LEU A 163 -10.15 1.28 20.33
C LEU A 163 -9.88 2.65 19.72
N GLY A 164 -9.97 3.73 20.50
CA GLY A 164 -9.79 5.09 20.01
C GLY A 164 -8.40 5.32 19.46
N ASN A 165 -7.37 4.85 20.16
CA ASN A 165 -5.97 4.96 19.76
C ASN A 165 -5.60 4.03 18.58
N LEU A 166 -6.41 3.00 18.30
CA LEU A 166 -6.14 2.02 17.24
C LEU A 166 -6.75 2.39 15.89
N LEU A 167 -7.55 3.46 15.81
CA LEU A 167 -8.09 3.95 14.54
C LEU A 167 -6.99 4.44 13.61
N LEU A 168 -6.04 5.21 14.11
CA LEU A 168 -4.92 5.74 13.31
C LEU A 168 -4.05 4.63 12.69
N PRO A 169 -3.54 3.62 13.43
CA PRO A 169 -2.82 2.51 12.81
C PRO A 169 -3.66 1.72 11.83
N THR A 170 -4.95 1.48 12.10
CA THR A 170 -5.86 0.80 11.17
C THR A 170 -5.97 1.54 9.85
N LEU A 171 -6.24 2.84 9.88
CA LEU A 171 -6.32 3.69 8.70
C LEU A 171 -5.01 3.69 7.90
N THR A 172 -3.89 3.89 8.60
CA THR A 172 -2.58 4.03 7.97
C THR A 172 -2.17 2.74 7.28
N ILE A 173 -2.38 1.57 7.90
CA ILE A 173 -2.09 0.26 7.30
C ILE A 173 -2.98 -0.01 6.08
N VAL A 174 -4.26 0.32 6.15
CA VAL A 174 -5.17 0.18 5.00
C VAL A 174 -4.71 1.10 3.88
N GLY A 175 -4.46 2.38 4.19
CA GLY A 175 -3.98 3.38 3.23
C GLY A 175 -2.65 3.00 2.60
N GLY A 176 -1.73 2.41 3.37
CA GLY A 176 -0.44 1.91 2.89
C GLY A 176 -0.54 0.78 1.85
N ALA A 177 -1.69 0.11 1.74
CA ALA A 177 -1.94 -0.94 0.76
C ALA A 177 -2.84 -0.50 -0.42
N VAL A 178 -3.45 0.69 -0.33
CA VAL A 178 -4.43 1.19 -1.31
C VAL A 178 -3.86 1.30 -2.72
N GLY A 179 -2.60 1.68 -2.87
CA GLY A 179 -1.93 1.72 -4.17
C GLY A 179 -2.01 0.38 -4.90
N GLY A 180 -1.87 -0.74 -4.18
CA GLY A 180 -2.05 -2.09 -4.72
C GLY A 180 -3.48 -2.39 -5.16
N TYR A 181 -4.47 -1.86 -4.45
CA TYR A 181 -5.89 -2.07 -4.81
C TYR A 181 -6.25 -1.34 -6.10
N TYR A 182 -5.82 -0.09 -6.24
CA TYR A 182 -6.04 0.71 -7.44
C TYR A 182 -5.28 0.17 -8.65
N THR A 183 -3.98 -0.13 -8.48
CA THR A 183 -3.17 -0.73 -9.54
C THR A 183 -3.76 -2.05 -10.02
N GLY A 184 -4.22 -2.90 -9.09
CA GLY A 184 -4.87 -4.15 -9.44
C GLY A 184 -6.17 -3.97 -10.24
N ALA A 185 -7.01 -3.01 -9.83
CA ALA A 185 -8.24 -2.69 -10.54
C ALA A 185 -7.97 -2.13 -11.96
N GLN A 186 -7.03 -1.18 -12.09
CA GLN A 186 -6.62 -0.62 -13.38
C GLN A 186 -6.05 -1.68 -14.32
N ARG A 187 -5.27 -2.62 -13.77
CA ARG A 187 -4.68 -3.71 -14.57
C ARG A 187 -5.72 -4.65 -15.17
N LEU A 188 -6.89 -4.83 -14.54
CA LEU A 188 -7.98 -5.60 -15.15
C LEU A 188 -8.43 -4.95 -16.47
N VAL A 189 -8.51 -3.63 -16.50
CA VAL A 189 -8.85 -2.86 -17.69
C VAL A 189 -7.74 -2.99 -18.75
N ASP A 190 -6.47 -2.83 -18.34
CA ASP A 190 -5.32 -2.87 -19.26
C ASP A 190 -5.12 -4.23 -19.94
N ILE A 191 -5.47 -5.35 -19.25
CA ILE A 191 -5.37 -6.70 -19.83
C ILE A 191 -6.66 -7.18 -20.51
N GLY A 192 -7.69 -6.32 -20.60
CA GLY A 192 -8.97 -6.66 -21.22
C GLY A 192 -9.84 -7.65 -20.44
N LEU A 193 -9.59 -7.84 -19.15
CA LEU A 193 -10.43 -8.69 -18.29
C LEU A 193 -11.66 -7.89 -17.82
N GLN A 194 -12.60 -7.69 -18.74
CA GLN A 194 -13.75 -6.81 -18.61
C GLN A 194 -15.06 -7.57 -18.86
N GLY A 195 -16.18 -6.99 -18.39
CA GLY A 195 -17.50 -7.54 -18.61
C GLY A 195 -17.98 -8.52 -17.54
N GLN A 196 -19.28 -8.80 -17.57
CA GLN A 196 -19.93 -9.68 -16.57
C GLN A 196 -19.48 -11.14 -16.69
N GLU A 197 -19.15 -11.60 -17.87
CA GLU A 197 -18.66 -12.95 -18.17
C GLU A 197 -17.33 -13.25 -17.48
N ASN A 198 -16.55 -12.21 -17.19
CA ASN A 198 -15.24 -12.33 -16.54
C ASN A 198 -15.28 -12.24 -15.00
N ILE A 199 -16.46 -12.07 -14.41
CA ILE A 199 -16.61 -12.00 -12.93
C ILE A 199 -15.96 -13.20 -12.21
N PRO A 200 -16.09 -14.46 -12.65
CA PRO A 200 -15.43 -15.57 -11.98
C PRO A 200 -13.91 -15.42 -11.93
N SER A 201 -13.29 -14.99 -13.04
CA SER A 201 -11.85 -14.74 -13.14
C SER A 201 -11.42 -13.55 -12.28
N ILE A 202 -12.17 -12.45 -12.29
CA ILE A 202 -11.95 -11.28 -11.43
C ILE A 202 -12.03 -11.67 -9.95
N LYS A 203 -13.04 -12.44 -9.56
CA LYS A 203 -13.15 -12.97 -8.19
C LYS A 203 -11.97 -13.82 -7.78
N LYS A 204 -11.56 -14.74 -8.64
CA LYS A 204 -10.42 -15.63 -8.37
C LYS A 204 -9.14 -14.80 -8.16
N ALA A 205 -8.90 -13.82 -9.02
CA ALA A 205 -7.75 -12.91 -8.89
C ALA A 205 -7.81 -12.06 -7.61
N ALA A 206 -8.99 -11.55 -7.26
CA ALA A 206 -9.20 -10.78 -6.03
C ALA A 206 -8.93 -11.63 -4.78
N TRP A 207 -9.54 -12.84 -4.71
CA TRP A 207 -9.31 -13.76 -3.60
C TRP A 207 -7.84 -14.14 -3.44
N ALA A 208 -7.16 -14.49 -4.53
CA ALA A 208 -5.74 -14.82 -4.49
C ALA A 208 -4.91 -13.64 -3.94
N GLY A 209 -5.17 -12.42 -4.43
CA GLY A 209 -4.48 -11.24 -3.94
C GLY A 209 -4.75 -10.92 -2.48
N ILE A 210 -6.01 -11.02 -2.03
CA ILE A 210 -6.40 -10.78 -0.64
C ILE A 210 -5.76 -11.83 0.28
N SER A 211 -5.86 -13.13 -0.06
CA SER A 211 -5.32 -14.20 0.78
C SER A 211 -3.83 -14.06 1.02
N ILE A 212 -3.05 -13.77 -0.02
CA ILE A 212 -1.60 -13.55 0.12
C ILE A 212 -1.33 -12.31 1.01
N ALA A 213 -2.05 -11.21 0.79
CA ALA A 213 -1.88 -10.01 1.60
C ALA A 213 -2.22 -10.24 3.07
N VAL A 214 -3.28 -11.00 3.36
CA VAL A 214 -3.70 -11.39 4.72
C VAL A 214 -2.63 -12.22 5.41
N VAL A 215 -2.15 -13.27 4.75
CA VAL A 215 -1.10 -14.14 5.31
C VAL A 215 0.16 -13.34 5.67
N ILE A 216 0.61 -12.47 4.74
CA ILE A 216 1.79 -11.64 4.99
C ILE A 216 1.58 -10.69 6.16
N ARG A 217 0.39 -10.08 6.28
CA ARG A 217 0.08 -9.16 7.39
C ARG A 217 0.12 -9.85 8.75
N ILE A 218 -0.51 -11.02 8.85
CA ILE A 218 -0.52 -11.80 10.09
C ILE A 218 0.91 -12.18 10.47
N LEU A 219 1.64 -12.80 9.53
CA LEU A 219 2.99 -13.27 9.79
C LEU A 219 3.94 -12.13 10.16
N LEU A 220 3.86 -10.99 9.46
CA LEU A 220 4.70 -9.83 9.73
C LEU A 220 4.43 -9.24 11.12
N PHE A 221 3.15 -9.09 11.49
CA PHE A 221 2.80 -8.64 12.82
C PHE A 221 3.31 -9.60 13.88
N LEU A 222 3.07 -10.91 13.71
CA LEU A 222 3.53 -11.93 14.67
C LEU A 222 5.06 -11.97 14.80
N ALA A 223 5.78 -11.82 13.68
CA ALA A 223 7.24 -11.78 13.68
C ALA A 223 7.75 -10.58 14.50
N ILE A 224 7.23 -9.38 14.24
CA ILE A 224 7.67 -8.16 14.92
C ILE A 224 7.22 -8.17 16.38
N PHE A 225 5.96 -8.53 16.64
CA PHE A 225 5.45 -8.60 18.01
C PHE A 225 6.15 -9.67 18.83
N GLY A 226 6.44 -10.84 18.26
CA GLY A 226 7.22 -11.87 18.93
C GLY A 226 8.59 -11.37 19.39
N VAL A 227 9.32 -10.66 18.51
CA VAL A 227 10.60 -10.03 18.89
C VAL A 227 10.43 -9.01 20.02
N ILE A 228 9.41 -8.15 19.94
CA ILE A 228 9.14 -7.16 20.98
C ILE A 228 8.75 -7.83 22.32
N ALA A 229 8.01 -8.93 22.27
CA ALA A 229 7.57 -9.66 23.46
C ALA A 229 8.74 -10.31 24.22
N THR A 230 9.89 -10.53 23.59
CA THR A 230 11.12 -10.95 24.29
C THR A 230 11.78 -9.85 25.11
N GLY A 231 11.23 -8.63 25.13
CA GLY A 231 11.81 -7.45 25.78
C GLY A 231 12.73 -6.63 24.87
N ALA A 232 12.80 -6.95 23.59
CA ALA A 232 13.61 -6.24 22.61
C ALA A 232 13.13 -4.81 22.41
N VAL A 233 14.07 -3.85 22.38
CA VAL A 233 13.82 -2.45 22.04
C VAL A 233 14.28 -2.24 20.61
N LEU A 234 13.35 -1.87 19.73
CA LEU A 234 13.64 -1.67 18.31
C LEU A 234 14.24 -0.28 18.07
N ASP A 235 15.19 -0.22 17.14
CA ASP A 235 15.77 1.05 16.68
C ASP A 235 14.70 1.90 15.99
N LYS A 236 14.54 3.14 16.48
CA LYS A 236 13.56 4.10 15.94
C LYS A 236 13.88 4.54 14.51
N ALA A 237 15.14 4.49 14.09
CA ALA A 237 15.55 4.87 12.74
C ALA A 237 15.09 3.87 11.68
N ASN A 238 14.99 2.56 12.02
CA ASN A 238 14.46 1.52 11.14
C ASN A 238 13.94 0.32 11.94
N PRO A 239 12.76 0.47 12.60
CA PRO A 239 12.23 -0.57 13.51
C PRO A 239 11.96 -1.88 12.79
N ALA A 240 11.61 -1.85 11.51
CA ALA A 240 11.36 -3.05 10.74
C ALA A 240 12.65 -3.86 10.53
N ALA A 241 13.71 -3.23 10.04
CA ALA A 241 14.99 -3.90 9.82
C ALA A 241 15.59 -4.44 11.13
N ASP A 242 15.48 -3.66 12.21
CA ASP A 242 15.99 -4.06 13.52
C ASP A 242 15.23 -5.26 14.11
N ALA A 243 13.91 -5.35 13.90
CA ALA A 243 13.14 -6.53 14.30
C ALA A 243 13.67 -7.80 13.62
N PHE A 244 14.01 -7.72 12.32
CA PHE A 244 14.61 -8.86 11.60
C PHE A 244 16.06 -9.12 12.02
N ARG A 245 16.82 -8.09 12.41
CA ARG A 245 18.16 -8.26 13.00
C ARG A 245 18.09 -9.03 14.32
N GLN A 246 17.17 -8.67 15.19
CA GLN A 246 17.01 -9.31 16.50
C GLN A 246 16.38 -10.71 16.40
N GLY A 247 15.44 -10.93 15.47
CA GLY A 247 14.76 -12.21 15.28
C GLY A 247 15.51 -13.24 14.41
N ALA A 248 16.35 -12.80 13.48
CA ALA A 248 17.06 -13.68 12.54
C ALA A 248 18.55 -13.30 12.35
N GLY A 249 19.10 -12.50 13.25
CA GLY A 249 20.51 -12.10 13.23
C GLY A 249 20.89 -11.22 12.05
N GLN A 250 22.20 -11.08 11.82
CA GLN A 250 22.74 -10.23 10.75
C GLN A 250 22.27 -10.66 9.35
N ILE A 251 22.09 -11.95 9.13
CA ILE A 251 21.60 -12.48 7.86
C ILE A 251 20.16 -12.01 7.60
N GLY A 252 19.28 -12.09 8.63
CA GLY A 252 17.92 -11.57 8.54
C GLY A 252 17.87 -10.07 8.25
N TYR A 253 18.76 -9.30 8.86
CA TYR A 253 18.92 -7.86 8.62
C TYR A 253 19.25 -7.56 7.15
N PHE A 254 20.27 -8.21 6.59
CA PHE A 254 20.66 -8.00 5.19
C PHE A 254 19.59 -8.44 4.20
N ILE A 255 18.97 -9.60 4.44
CA ILE A 255 17.89 -10.09 3.57
C ILE A 255 16.71 -9.11 3.60
N PHE A 256 16.32 -8.62 4.78
CA PHE A 256 15.27 -7.62 4.90
C PHE A 256 15.63 -6.34 4.12
N GLY A 257 16.85 -5.83 4.26
CA GLY A 257 17.33 -4.65 3.52
C GLY A 257 17.26 -4.84 2.01
N LEU A 258 17.69 -5.99 1.50
CA LEU A 258 17.63 -6.33 0.07
C LEU A 258 16.17 -6.37 -0.44
N VAL A 259 15.30 -7.05 0.28
CA VAL A 259 13.87 -7.12 -0.08
C VAL A 259 13.24 -5.75 -0.03
N LEU A 260 13.51 -4.97 1.01
CA LEU A 260 12.98 -3.61 1.16
C LEU A 260 13.43 -2.72 -0.02
N PHE A 261 14.70 -2.77 -0.42
CA PHE A 261 15.22 -2.03 -1.55
C PHE A 261 14.53 -2.43 -2.86
N VAL A 262 14.51 -3.74 -3.19
CA VAL A 262 13.97 -4.22 -4.48
C VAL A 262 12.45 -4.02 -4.55
N ALA A 263 11.72 -4.28 -3.47
CA ALA A 263 10.28 -4.03 -3.42
C ALA A 263 9.97 -2.53 -3.57
N SER A 264 10.78 -1.67 -2.97
CA SER A 264 10.62 -0.22 -3.03
C SER A 264 10.90 0.32 -4.41
N ILE A 265 12.01 -0.05 -5.04
CA ILE A 265 12.39 0.47 -6.37
C ILE A 265 11.41 0.00 -7.45
N THR A 266 10.91 -1.24 -7.38
CA THR A 266 9.84 -1.70 -8.28
C THR A 266 8.54 -0.93 -8.06
N SER A 267 8.24 -0.57 -6.81
CA SER A 267 7.08 0.26 -6.45
C SER A 267 7.24 1.70 -6.92
N VAL A 268 8.44 2.29 -6.86
CA VAL A 268 8.74 3.63 -7.43
C VAL A 268 8.39 3.66 -8.92
N VAL A 269 8.87 2.68 -9.69
CA VAL A 269 8.62 2.57 -11.13
C VAL A 269 7.13 2.32 -11.42
N GLY A 270 6.53 1.33 -10.76
CA GLY A 270 5.13 0.97 -10.96
C GLY A 270 4.16 2.07 -10.58
N ASN A 271 4.42 2.76 -9.48
CA ASN A 271 3.58 3.86 -9.00
C ASN A 271 3.68 5.11 -9.89
N SER A 272 4.88 5.41 -10.42
CA SER A 272 5.05 6.53 -11.37
C SER A 272 4.26 6.27 -12.66
N TYR A 273 4.32 5.05 -13.20
CA TYR A 273 3.51 4.67 -14.36
C TYR A 273 2.01 4.79 -14.06
N MET A 274 1.57 4.31 -12.90
CA MET A 274 0.17 4.41 -12.47
C MET A 274 -0.27 5.88 -12.37
N ALA A 275 0.51 6.72 -11.68
CA ALA A 275 0.21 8.14 -11.52
C ALA A 275 0.04 8.86 -12.86
N ILE A 276 0.97 8.65 -13.78
CA ILE A 276 0.93 9.26 -15.11
C ILE A 276 -0.23 8.69 -15.95
N SER A 277 -0.52 7.38 -15.83
CA SER A 277 -1.66 6.74 -16.49
C SER A 277 -3.02 7.32 -16.04
N LEU A 278 -3.14 7.81 -14.81
CA LEU A 278 -4.33 8.50 -14.32
C LEU A 278 -4.49 9.90 -14.94
N ILE A 279 -3.38 10.62 -15.09
CA ILE A 279 -3.37 12.00 -15.56
C ILE A 279 -3.44 12.07 -17.09
N LYS A 280 -2.84 11.13 -17.82
CA LYS A 280 -2.78 11.17 -19.29
C LYS A 280 -4.15 11.14 -19.98
N THR A 281 -5.17 10.56 -19.34
CA THR A 281 -6.54 10.57 -19.87
C THR A 281 -7.20 11.93 -19.74
N LEU A 282 -6.72 12.75 -18.81
CA LEU A 282 -7.24 14.11 -18.58
C LEU A 282 -6.46 15.17 -19.37
N PHE A 283 -5.16 14.93 -19.65
CA PHE A 283 -4.27 15.90 -20.29
C PHE A 283 -3.53 15.28 -21.48
N PRO A 284 -3.90 15.64 -22.73
CA PRO A 284 -3.28 15.09 -23.96
C PRO A 284 -1.77 15.31 -24.07
N VAL A 285 -1.24 16.39 -23.47
CA VAL A 285 0.21 16.69 -23.44
C VAL A 285 0.97 15.62 -22.66
N VAL A 286 0.38 15.10 -21.56
CA VAL A 286 0.96 14.04 -20.75
C VAL A 286 0.98 12.71 -21.52
N ALA A 287 -0.12 12.42 -22.27
CA ALA A 287 -0.22 11.22 -23.07
C ALA A 287 0.84 11.16 -24.19
N ARG A 288 1.20 12.32 -24.77
CA ARG A 288 2.19 12.42 -25.85
C ARG A 288 3.62 12.13 -25.36
N HIS A 289 3.96 12.41 -24.09
CA HIS A 289 5.32 12.32 -23.54
C HIS A 289 5.34 11.50 -22.23
N GLU A 290 4.61 10.40 -22.18
CA GLU A 290 4.38 9.59 -20.98
C GLU A 290 5.68 9.21 -20.25
N LYS A 291 6.71 8.74 -20.98
CA LYS A 291 8.01 8.36 -20.38
C LYS A 291 8.69 9.54 -19.68
N MET A 292 8.69 10.70 -20.31
CA MET A 292 9.30 11.90 -19.74
C MET A 292 8.59 12.32 -18.44
N TRP A 293 7.26 12.26 -18.42
CA TRP A 293 6.50 12.56 -17.21
C TRP A 293 6.71 11.55 -16.09
N CYS A 294 6.89 10.25 -16.40
CA CYS A 294 7.28 9.25 -15.41
C CYS A 294 8.66 9.54 -14.81
N ILE A 295 9.64 9.89 -15.63
CA ILE A 295 10.98 10.27 -15.18
C ILE A 295 10.94 11.54 -14.32
N ALA A 296 10.21 12.55 -14.77
CA ALA A 296 10.03 13.79 -14.02
C ALA A 296 9.35 13.54 -12.65
N PHE A 297 8.35 12.67 -12.61
CA PHE A 297 7.67 12.27 -11.38
C PHE A 297 8.62 11.58 -10.39
N ILE A 298 9.46 10.63 -10.86
CA ILE A 298 10.46 9.97 -10.02
C ILE A 298 11.50 10.98 -9.54
N ALA A 299 12.03 11.81 -10.42
CA ALA A 299 13.03 12.81 -10.05
C ALA A 299 12.50 13.79 -9.00
N LEU A 300 11.27 14.31 -9.21
CA LEU A 300 10.63 15.24 -8.28
C LEU A 300 10.39 14.62 -6.90
N THR A 301 9.85 13.39 -6.86
CA THR A 301 9.60 12.70 -5.59
C THR A 301 10.88 12.29 -4.89
N SER A 302 11.93 11.93 -5.62
CA SER A 302 13.25 11.62 -5.02
C SER A 302 13.91 12.85 -4.43
N LEU A 303 13.91 13.99 -5.16
CA LEU A 303 14.40 15.25 -4.65
C LEU A 303 13.62 15.72 -3.42
N GLY A 304 12.29 15.61 -3.44
CA GLY A 304 11.46 15.94 -2.29
C GLY A 304 11.75 15.04 -1.09
N THR A 305 12.02 13.76 -1.29
CA THR A 305 12.43 12.85 -0.20
C THR A 305 13.75 13.28 0.42
N VAL A 306 14.73 13.69 -0.41
CA VAL A 306 16.02 14.20 0.03
C VAL A 306 15.86 15.47 0.87
N THR A 307 15.06 16.42 0.42
CA THR A 307 14.85 17.69 1.13
C THR A 307 14.13 17.52 2.46
N MET A 308 13.18 16.60 2.55
CA MET A 308 12.44 16.31 3.79
C MET A 308 13.28 15.50 4.80
N ASN A 309 14.11 14.60 4.31
CA ASN A 309 15.03 13.73 5.10
C ASN A 309 14.39 13.05 6.32
N MET A 310 13.13 12.61 6.19
CA MET A 310 12.35 11.94 7.24
C MET A 310 11.71 10.66 6.70
N PRO A 311 12.51 9.61 6.39
CA PRO A 311 12.00 8.44 5.64
C PRO A 311 10.84 7.72 6.33
N ILE A 312 10.89 7.53 7.64
CA ILE A 312 9.80 6.88 8.39
C ILE A 312 8.51 7.72 8.32
N LEU A 313 8.63 9.05 8.51
CA LEU A 313 7.47 9.94 8.44
C LEU A 313 6.82 9.91 7.05
N LEU A 314 7.62 9.92 5.99
CA LEU A 314 7.11 9.86 4.62
C LEU A 314 6.39 8.53 4.33
N LEU A 315 6.88 7.42 4.87
CA LEU A 315 6.20 6.12 4.79
C LEU A 315 4.87 6.12 5.55
N MET A 316 4.79 6.79 6.70
CA MET A 316 3.57 6.93 7.48
C MET A 316 2.56 7.86 6.78
N LEU A 317 3.03 9.01 6.26
CA LEU A 317 2.21 9.96 5.50
C LEU A 317 1.61 9.34 4.24
N ALA A 318 2.35 8.49 3.54
CA ALA A 318 1.83 7.78 2.38
C ALA A 318 0.57 6.97 2.70
N GLY A 319 0.55 6.27 3.83
CA GLY A 319 -0.63 5.53 4.28
C GLY A 319 -1.77 6.46 4.70
N LEU A 320 -1.49 7.49 5.48
CA LEU A 320 -2.52 8.41 5.95
C LEU A 320 -3.21 9.16 4.80
N VAL A 321 -2.46 9.75 3.88
CA VAL A 321 -3.02 10.48 2.73
C VAL A 321 -3.92 9.57 1.90
N ASN A 322 -3.46 8.36 1.60
CA ASN A 322 -4.26 7.42 0.82
C ASN A 322 -5.50 6.90 1.58
N SER A 323 -5.45 6.82 2.91
CA SER A 323 -6.63 6.46 3.71
C SER A 323 -7.74 7.52 3.66
N ILE A 324 -7.36 8.81 3.53
CA ILE A 324 -8.29 9.93 3.38
C ILE A 324 -8.93 9.95 1.98
N ILE A 325 -8.17 9.60 0.95
CA ILE A 325 -8.64 9.57 -0.44
C ILE A 325 -9.59 8.38 -0.67
N LEU A 326 -9.34 7.27 -0.01
CA LEU A 326 -10.05 6.01 -0.23
C LEU A 326 -11.58 6.09 -0.12
N PRO A 327 -12.20 6.70 0.90
CA PRO A 327 -13.65 6.78 1.00
C PRO A 327 -14.29 7.53 -0.16
N ILE A 328 -13.64 8.57 -0.68
CA ILE A 328 -14.13 9.32 -1.83
C ILE A 328 -14.13 8.43 -3.08
N VAL A 329 -13.00 7.76 -3.34
CA VAL A 329 -12.85 6.88 -4.50
C VAL A 329 -13.80 5.69 -4.43
N LEU A 330 -13.85 4.99 -3.30
CA LEU A 330 -14.74 3.84 -3.12
C LEU A 330 -16.21 4.25 -3.18
N GLY A 331 -16.56 5.40 -2.60
CA GLY A 331 -17.92 5.95 -2.65
C GLY A 331 -18.38 6.22 -4.09
N MET A 332 -17.53 6.83 -4.92
CA MET A 332 -17.84 7.06 -6.34
C MET A 332 -17.99 5.75 -7.12
N VAL A 333 -17.12 4.79 -6.87
CA VAL A 333 -17.20 3.47 -7.52
C VAL A 333 -18.46 2.71 -7.08
N LEU A 334 -18.84 2.78 -5.81
CA LEU A 334 -20.09 2.18 -5.33
C LEU A 334 -21.34 2.85 -5.94
N ALA A 335 -21.32 4.18 -6.08
CA ALA A 335 -22.42 4.90 -6.72
C ALA A 335 -22.63 4.46 -8.17
N ALA A 336 -21.58 4.03 -8.87
CA ALA A 336 -21.65 3.51 -10.23
C ALA A 336 -22.48 2.23 -10.35
N THR A 337 -22.65 1.44 -9.27
CA THR A 337 -23.47 0.21 -9.28
C THR A 337 -24.94 0.45 -9.61
N ARG A 338 -25.43 1.68 -9.39
CA ARG A 338 -26.81 2.11 -9.71
C ARG A 338 -26.97 2.66 -11.12
N ARG A 339 -25.91 2.75 -11.88
CA ARG A 339 -25.86 3.40 -13.20
C ARG A 339 -25.74 2.34 -14.30
N LYS A 340 -26.86 2.06 -15.01
CA LYS A 340 -26.88 1.09 -16.12
C LYS A 340 -25.97 1.48 -17.29
N ASP A 341 -25.74 2.74 -17.50
CA ASP A 341 -24.80 3.27 -18.51
C ASP A 341 -23.33 2.96 -18.18
N ILE A 342 -23.02 2.56 -16.93
CA ILE A 342 -21.66 2.20 -16.47
C ILE A 342 -21.51 0.67 -16.37
N VAL A 343 -22.44 -0.01 -15.68
CA VAL A 343 -22.31 -1.43 -15.36
C VAL A 343 -23.27 -2.32 -16.19
N GLY A 344 -24.02 -1.76 -17.13
CA GLY A 344 -24.99 -2.49 -17.93
C GLY A 344 -26.09 -3.14 -17.09
N ASN A 345 -26.35 -4.43 -17.34
CA ASN A 345 -27.32 -5.22 -16.60
C ASN A 345 -26.72 -5.93 -15.36
N TYR A 346 -25.47 -5.59 -14.98
CA TYR A 346 -24.84 -6.20 -13.82
C TYR A 346 -25.56 -5.83 -12.54
N GLN A 347 -25.93 -6.84 -11.77
CA GLN A 347 -26.48 -6.69 -10.43
C GLN A 347 -25.36 -6.91 -9.39
N HIS A 348 -24.95 -5.81 -8.77
CA HIS A 348 -23.95 -5.88 -7.73
C HIS A 348 -24.53 -6.47 -6.45
N PRO A 349 -23.88 -7.48 -5.81
CA PRO A 349 -24.39 -8.09 -4.59
C PRO A 349 -24.63 -7.09 -3.47
N ILE A 350 -25.84 -7.07 -2.90
CA ILE A 350 -26.23 -6.09 -1.89
C ILE A 350 -25.34 -6.13 -0.65
N TYR A 351 -24.91 -7.32 -0.23
CA TYR A 351 -24.01 -7.46 0.92
C TYR A 351 -22.65 -6.76 0.69
N LEU A 352 -22.12 -6.80 -0.54
CA LEU A 352 -20.89 -6.08 -0.88
C LEU A 352 -21.11 -4.56 -0.88
N THR A 353 -22.27 -4.10 -1.39
CA THR A 353 -22.63 -2.69 -1.34
C THR A 353 -22.70 -2.19 0.10
N VAL A 354 -23.36 -2.96 0.98
CA VAL A 354 -23.47 -2.62 2.41
C VAL A 354 -22.09 -2.59 3.07
N ILE A 355 -21.27 -3.63 2.88
CA ILE A 355 -19.89 -3.68 3.39
C ILE A 355 -19.09 -2.47 2.89
N GLY A 356 -19.17 -2.18 1.58
CA GLY A 356 -18.47 -1.04 1.00
C GLY A 356 -18.93 0.29 1.56
N ALA A 357 -20.24 0.49 1.75
CA ALA A 357 -20.80 1.71 2.33
C ALA A 357 -20.38 1.90 3.80
N VAL A 358 -20.37 0.83 4.59
CA VAL A 358 -19.86 0.86 5.97
C VAL A 358 -18.37 1.24 5.99
N ILE A 359 -17.55 0.65 5.10
CA ILE A 359 -16.14 0.99 5.00
C ILE A 359 -15.96 2.47 4.63
N VAL A 360 -16.71 2.98 3.65
CA VAL A 360 -16.67 4.41 3.28
C VAL A 360 -16.97 5.30 4.48
N LEU A 361 -18.02 4.99 5.22
CA LEU A 361 -18.43 5.78 6.39
C LEU A 361 -17.37 5.73 7.50
N VAL A 362 -16.93 4.52 7.87
CA VAL A 362 -15.92 4.34 8.93
C VAL A 362 -14.61 5.02 8.55
N MET A 363 -14.13 4.83 7.33
CA MET A 363 -12.88 5.44 6.86
C MET A 363 -12.99 6.97 6.79
N ALA A 364 -14.12 7.52 6.34
CA ALA A 364 -14.32 8.97 6.27
C ALA A 364 -14.32 9.60 7.67
N VAL A 365 -15.11 9.07 8.60
CA VAL A 365 -15.18 9.59 9.98
C VAL A 365 -13.84 9.46 10.68
N SER A 366 -13.20 8.29 10.57
CA SER A 366 -11.90 8.05 11.20
C SER A 366 -10.80 8.91 10.61
N SER A 367 -10.81 9.19 9.29
CA SER A 367 -9.82 10.06 8.64
C SER A 367 -9.86 11.48 9.19
N VAL A 368 -11.05 12.05 9.35
CA VAL A 368 -11.22 13.39 9.91
C VAL A 368 -10.76 13.44 11.38
N ALA A 369 -11.16 12.45 12.18
CA ALA A 369 -10.81 12.40 13.60
C ALA A 369 -9.31 12.22 13.86
N ASN A 370 -8.59 11.56 12.96
CA ASN A 370 -7.19 11.20 13.19
C ASN A 370 -6.15 12.11 12.54
N ILE A 371 -6.53 13.11 11.75
CA ILE A 371 -5.58 14.07 11.18
C ILE A 371 -4.81 14.80 12.30
N SER A 372 -5.52 15.32 13.31
CA SER A 372 -4.90 16.00 14.43
C SER A 372 -3.98 15.06 15.24
N ASN A 373 -4.44 13.83 15.51
CA ASN A 373 -3.65 12.83 16.21
C ASN A 373 -2.35 12.47 15.49
N PHE A 374 -2.39 12.40 14.16
CA PHE A 374 -1.19 12.15 13.36
C PHE A 374 -0.20 13.30 13.47
N VAL A 375 -0.66 14.53 13.30
CA VAL A 375 0.18 15.73 13.40
C VAL A 375 0.87 15.78 14.77
N THR A 376 0.14 15.60 15.84
CA THR A 376 0.69 15.64 17.21
C THR A 376 1.69 14.50 17.47
N LYS A 377 1.49 13.31 16.89
CA LYS A 377 2.29 12.12 17.21
C LYS A 377 3.57 11.99 16.37
N PHE A 378 3.58 12.53 15.15
CA PHE A 378 4.66 12.32 14.19
C PHE A 378 5.32 13.61 13.68
N ILE A 379 4.72 14.77 13.89
CA ILE A 379 5.22 16.07 13.42
C ILE A 379 5.50 17.02 14.59
N GLY A 380 4.67 17.00 15.67
CA GLY A 380 4.87 17.75 16.89
C GLY A 380 5.69 16.99 17.89
#